data_24cf792f7aae69ed6b73503cb4b6c2b5
#
_entry.id   24cf792f7aae69ed6b73503cb4b6c2b5
#
_cell.length_a   1.000
_cell.length_b   1.000
_cell.length_c   1.000
_cell.angle_alpha   90.00
_cell.angle_beta   90.00
_cell.angle_gamma   90.00
#
_symmetry.space_group_name_H-M   'P 1'
#
loop_
_entity.id
_entity.type
_entity.pdbx_description
1 polymer ?
#
loop_
_entity_poly.entity_id
_entity_poly.type
_entity_poly.pdbx_seq_one_letter_code
_entity_poly.pdbx_strand_id
1 'polypeptide(L)'
;MPLDGVYDRLTDVGYAYGPAFQGLRRVWRGDGEIYAEVALPEEQRADAGRYILHPALLDAALHPLLPGVADQDRAALLPFAWSGVTIHATGASVLRVRLTLTGSDVAALTVADATGAPVASVESLLLRPLSKDALRQAASTARDGLFRIAWNTLPTTDTPTDTTDTTGWAVVGDLTVDGASRHADLGAVANADSVPDTVLYAPPVPDGDVPEAAHAALRDALSTTQSWLADDRTTDTTLVVVTRGALATREGQHTDPVQAGLWGLLRVAQTENPGRIALLDTDTDTIPTTALTTDEPQLALRDNTFHTPRLARTTDQPTDRPRWDRGTVLITGATGALGTVLARHLVTQHGTRHLLLLSRRGTNAPGAQELQQELTALGATVTITACDAADRHALTSVLDDIPAEHPLTAVVHTAGVLDDTVLADLTAERLEKVLRPKVDAAWNLHELTKDHDLEAFVLYSSIAGLIGNAGQANYAAGNTFLDALAQHRRALGLPAVSLAWGLWAQASTISGQLDQTDLRRLARLGLLPLSSADAMDLFDAAPATGEAVLAATRLDLGTLRKQGAH
;
A
#
# COMPACT_ATOMS: atom_id res chain seq x y z
N MET A 1 -43.01 -12.14 -20.50
CA MET A 1 -41.76 -12.88 -20.81
C MET A 1 -41.44 -13.76 -19.59
N PRO A 2 -40.88 -14.99 -19.78
CA PRO A 2 -40.49 -15.82 -18.64
C PRO A 2 -39.27 -15.20 -17.92
N LEU A 3 -39.37 -15.12 -16.59
CA LEU A 3 -38.32 -14.56 -15.73
C LEU A 3 -37.55 -15.64 -14.95
N ASP A 4 -37.82 -16.93 -15.23
CA ASP A 4 -37.15 -18.01 -14.54
C ASP A 4 -35.63 -17.95 -14.75
N GLY A 5 -34.84 -17.88 -13.66
CA GLY A 5 -33.40 -17.75 -13.70
C GLY A 5 -32.88 -16.43 -14.29
N VAL A 6 -33.68 -15.35 -14.33
CA VAL A 6 -33.25 -14.06 -14.88
C VAL A 6 -32.03 -13.48 -14.15
N TYR A 7 -31.99 -13.59 -12.83
CA TYR A 7 -30.87 -13.08 -12.03
C TYR A 7 -29.62 -13.94 -12.16
N ASP A 8 -29.75 -15.25 -12.41
CA ASP A 8 -28.60 -16.11 -12.70
C ASP A 8 -27.98 -15.71 -14.04
N ARG A 9 -28.82 -15.51 -15.08
CA ARG A 9 -28.33 -15.03 -16.39
C ARG A 9 -27.71 -13.62 -16.32
N LEU A 10 -28.25 -12.74 -15.47
CA LEU A 10 -27.67 -11.41 -15.25
C LEU A 10 -26.30 -11.51 -14.58
N THR A 11 -26.11 -12.48 -13.66
CA THR A 11 -24.81 -12.76 -13.03
C THR A 11 -23.78 -13.22 -14.06
N ASP A 12 -24.17 -14.07 -15.03
CA ASP A 12 -23.27 -14.55 -16.11
C ASP A 12 -22.76 -13.40 -17.01
N VAL A 13 -23.50 -12.29 -17.11
CA VAL A 13 -23.10 -11.10 -17.88
C VAL A 13 -22.59 -9.95 -17.01
N GLY A 14 -22.32 -10.22 -15.71
CA GLY A 14 -21.63 -9.30 -14.79
C GLY A 14 -22.53 -8.49 -13.86
N TYR A 15 -23.85 -8.76 -13.78
CA TYR A 15 -24.77 -8.11 -12.86
C TYR A 15 -25.15 -9.01 -11.69
N ALA A 16 -24.37 -9.00 -10.62
CA ALA A 16 -24.62 -9.81 -9.43
C ALA A 16 -25.55 -9.07 -8.44
N TYR A 17 -26.84 -9.35 -8.52
CA TYR A 17 -27.83 -8.77 -7.61
C TYR A 17 -28.04 -9.62 -6.36
N GLY A 18 -27.78 -9.06 -5.19
CA GLY A 18 -28.14 -9.70 -3.90
C GLY A 18 -29.66 -9.82 -3.74
N PRO A 19 -30.14 -10.70 -2.82
CA PRO A 19 -31.57 -11.01 -2.64
C PRO A 19 -32.46 -9.78 -2.43
N ALA A 20 -31.94 -8.74 -1.79
CA ALA A 20 -32.63 -7.48 -1.54
C ALA A 20 -33.02 -6.72 -2.80
N PHE A 21 -32.28 -6.90 -3.90
CA PHE A 21 -32.44 -6.21 -5.17
C PHE A 21 -33.13 -7.05 -6.25
N GLN A 22 -33.50 -8.30 -5.96
CA GLN A 22 -34.19 -9.19 -6.90
C GLN A 22 -35.70 -8.96 -6.92
N GLY A 23 -36.07 -7.70 -7.17
CA GLY A 23 -37.46 -7.23 -7.07
C GLY A 23 -38.31 -7.42 -8.33
N LEU A 24 -37.76 -7.79 -9.49
CA LEU A 24 -38.51 -7.92 -10.74
C LEU A 24 -39.46 -9.14 -10.70
N ARG A 25 -40.74 -8.93 -10.98
CA ARG A 25 -41.79 -9.95 -10.91
C ARG A 25 -42.36 -10.33 -12.28
N ARG A 26 -42.60 -9.33 -13.14
CA ARG A 26 -43.17 -9.52 -14.49
C ARG A 26 -42.61 -8.47 -15.42
N VAL A 27 -42.46 -8.81 -16.71
CA VAL A 27 -42.07 -7.89 -17.79
C VAL A 27 -42.90 -8.13 -19.04
N TRP A 28 -43.34 -7.06 -19.66
CA TRP A 28 -44.01 -7.06 -20.97
C TRP A 28 -43.36 -6.02 -21.88
N ARG A 29 -43.32 -6.31 -23.17
CA ARG A 29 -42.80 -5.40 -24.21
C ARG A 29 -43.93 -4.97 -25.12
N GLY A 30 -44.05 -3.66 -25.35
CA GLY A 30 -44.91 -3.04 -26.34
C GLY A 30 -44.11 -2.29 -27.40
N ASP A 31 -44.78 -1.57 -28.33
CA ASP A 31 -44.12 -0.78 -29.35
C ASP A 31 -43.43 0.46 -28.72
N GLY A 32 -42.10 0.38 -28.57
CA GLY A 32 -41.29 1.45 -27.97
C GLY A 32 -41.41 1.58 -26.44
N GLU A 33 -42.16 0.71 -25.80
CA GLU A 33 -42.42 0.73 -24.37
C GLU A 33 -42.10 -0.62 -23.71
N ILE A 34 -41.67 -0.57 -22.47
CA ILE A 34 -41.48 -1.74 -21.61
C ILE A 34 -42.32 -1.53 -20.35
N TYR A 35 -43.10 -2.52 -19.99
CA TYR A 35 -43.87 -2.55 -18.76
C TYR A 35 -43.31 -3.61 -17.81
N ALA A 36 -43.33 -3.30 -16.52
CA ALA A 36 -42.92 -4.26 -15.52
C ALA A 36 -43.73 -4.15 -14.20
N GLU A 37 -43.74 -5.23 -13.46
CA GLU A 37 -44.14 -5.23 -12.05
C GLU A 37 -42.89 -5.56 -11.21
N VAL A 38 -42.63 -4.74 -10.19
CA VAL A 38 -41.55 -4.91 -9.25
C VAL A 38 -42.08 -4.84 -7.82
N ALA A 39 -41.49 -5.62 -6.92
CA ALA A 39 -41.91 -5.66 -5.52
C ALA A 39 -40.70 -5.87 -4.61
N LEU A 40 -40.72 -5.22 -3.46
CA LEU A 40 -39.76 -5.51 -2.39
C LEU A 40 -39.94 -6.95 -1.89
N PRO A 41 -38.85 -7.62 -1.51
CA PRO A 41 -38.91 -8.85 -0.71
C PRO A 41 -39.73 -8.62 0.55
N GLU A 42 -40.39 -9.69 1.04
CA GLU A 42 -41.32 -9.57 2.16
C GLU A 42 -40.69 -8.97 3.40
N GLU A 43 -39.44 -9.34 3.67
CA GLU A 43 -38.65 -8.86 4.81
C GLU A 43 -38.38 -7.34 4.76
N GLN A 44 -38.39 -6.72 3.57
CA GLN A 44 -38.11 -5.30 3.39
C GLN A 44 -39.35 -4.43 3.22
N ARG A 45 -40.53 -5.03 3.11
CA ARG A 45 -41.78 -4.26 2.91
C ARG A 45 -42.09 -3.31 4.07
N ALA A 46 -41.72 -3.68 5.29
CA ALA A 46 -41.90 -2.84 6.47
C ALA A 46 -41.03 -1.54 6.39
N ASP A 47 -39.92 -1.58 5.68
CA ASP A 47 -39.00 -0.45 5.54
C ASP A 47 -39.41 0.52 4.42
N ALA A 48 -40.35 0.16 3.54
CA ALA A 48 -40.77 0.98 2.40
C ALA A 48 -41.17 2.40 2.82
N GLY A 49 -41.87 2.54 3.95
CA GLY A 49 -42.33 3.81 4.51
C GLY A 49 -41.20 4.73 5.04
N ARG A 50 -39.99 4.23 5.18
CA ARG A 50 -38.82 5.01 5.63
C ARG A 50 -38.15 5.80 4.51
N TYR A 51 -38.53 5.52 3.26
CA TYR A 51 -37.96 6.13 2.07
C TYR A 51 -39.05 6.84 1.25
N ILE A 52 -38.68 7.87 0.54
CA ILE A 52 -39.55 8.48 -0.48
C ILE A 52 -39.89 7.42 -1.53
N LEU A 53 -38.88 6.74 -2.04
CA LEU A 53 -38.96 5.54 -2.86
C LEU A 53 -37.82 4.63 -2.45
N HIS A 54 -38.12 3.38 -2.08
CA HIS A 54 -37.10 2.45 -1.58
C HIS A 54 -36.04 2.18 -2.67
N PRO A 55 -34.71 2.32 -2.40
CA PRO A 55 -33.66 2.20 -3.41
C PRO A 55 -33.69 0.89 -4.20
N ALA A 56 -33.88 -0.24 -3.52
CA ALA A 56 -33.97 -1.54 -4.18
C ALA A 56 -35.21 -1.67 -5.08
N LEU A 57 -36.29 -0.97 -4.78
CA LEU A 57 -37.49 -0.95 -5.61
C LEU A 57 -37.32 -0.07 -6.86
N LEU A 58 -36.66 1.07 -6.72
CA LEU A 58 -36.29 1.93 -7.85
C LEU A 58 -35.30 1.22 -8.78
N ASP A 59 -34.28 0.57 -8.22
CA ASP A 59 -33.31 -0.19 -9.00
C ASP A 59 -34.00 -1.32 -9.77
N ALA A 60 -34.86 -2.11 -9.12
CA ALA A 60 -35.64 -3.16 -9.76
C ALA A 60 -36.54 -2.64 -10.90
N ALA A 61 -37.01 -1.38 -10.83
CA ALA A 61 -37.78 -0.75 -11.90
C ALA A 61 -36.96 -0.52 -13.18
N LEU A 62 -35.63 -0.52 -13.09
CA LEU A 62 -34.71 -0.37 -14.22
C LEU A 62 -34.23 -1.71 -14.79
N HIS A 63 -34.40 -2.83 -14.07
CA HIS A 63 -33.96 -4.14 -14.54
C HIS A 63 -34.50 -4.54 -15.91
N PRO A 64 -35.72 -4.13 -16.36
CA PRO A 64 -36.18 -4.41 -17.72
C PRO A 64 -35.29 -3.81 -18.82
N LEU A 65 -34.43 -2.82 -18.50
CA LEU A 65 -33.47 -2.23 -19.43
C LEU A 65 -32.18 -3.05 -19.57
N LEU A 66 -31.96 -4.03 -18.70
CA LEU A 66 -30.74 -4.84 -18.70
C LEU A 66 -30.73 -5.88 -19.83
N PRO A 67 -29.52 -6.30 -20.29
CA PRO A 67 -29.38 -7.32 -21.34
C PRO A 67 -30.09 -8.61 -20.98
N GLY A 68 -30.78 -9.19 -21.95
CA GLY A 68 -31.47 -10.47 -21.75
C GLY A 68 -32.74 -10.44 -20.89
N VAL A 69 -33.21 -9.27 -20.46
CA VAL A 69 -34.48 -9.12 -19.70
C VAL A 69 -35.63 -8.82 -20.66
N ALA A 70 -35.74 -7.62 -21.20
CA ALA A 70 -36.76 -7.27 -22.18
C ALA A 70 -36.24 -7.29 -23.64
N ASP A 71 -34.94 -7.23 -23.84
CA ASP A 71 -34.24 -7.29 -25.12
C ASP A 71 -32.96 -8.10 -25.01
N GLN A 72 -32.83 -9.17 -25.80
CA GLN A 72 -31.67 -10.09 -25.72
C GLN A 72 -30.39 -9.48 -26.30
N ASP A 73 -30.49 -8.59 -27.27
CA ASP A 73 -29.36 -8.02 -28.01
C ASP A 73 -28.91 -6.64 -27.46
N ARG A 74 -29.49 -6.18 -26.36
CA ARG A 74 -29.17 -4.88 -25.78
C ARG A 74 -27.80 -4.88 -25.11
N ALA A 75 -26.99 -3.85 -25.39
CA ALA A 75 -25.74 -3.64 -24.68
C ALA A 75 -26.00 -3.34 -23.18
N ALA A 76 -25.05 -3.70 -22.35
CA ALA A 76 -25.08 -3.35 -20.92
C ALA A 76 -25.04 -1.83 -20.74
N LEU A 77 -26.09 -1.25 -20.13
CA LEU A 77 -26.27 0.16 -19.91
C LEU A 77 -26.42 0.44 -18.41
N LEU A 78 -25.80 1.51 -17.93
CA LEU A 78 -25.95 1.99 -16.54
C LEU A 78 -26.66 3.35 -16.51
N PRO A 79 -27.55 3.59 -15.52
CA PRO A 79 -28.10 4.92 -15.24
C PRO A 79 -26.97 5.93 -14.99
N PHE A 80 -26.96 7.03 -15.73
CA PHE A 80 -25.91 8.05 -15.64
C PHE A 80 -26.43 9.41 -15.16
N ALA A 81 -27.55 9.89 -15.70
CA ALA A 81 -28.12 11.17 -15.30
C ALA A 81 -29.66 11.12 -15.31
N TRP A 82 -30.24 11.79 -14.35
CA TRP A 82 -31.69 11.87 -14.14
C TRP A 82 -32.13 13.32 -14.32
N SER A 83 -33.21 13.54 -15.05
CA SER A 83 -33.77 14.86 -15.31
C SER A 83 -35.32 14.83 -15.23
N GLY A 84 -35.92 15.89 -14.72
CA GLY A 84 -37.37 15.99 -14.59
C GLY A 84 -37.96 14.94 -13.63
N VAL A 85 -37.32 14.73 -12.47
CA VAL A 85 -37.81 13.78 -11.46
C VAL A 85 -38.89 14.40 -10.63
N THR A 86 -40.09 13.79 -10.65
CA THR A 86 -41.25 14.22 -9.85
C THR A 86 -41.73 13.06 -9.00
N ILE A 87 -41.94 13.30 -7.69
CA ILE A 87 -42.48 12.35 -6.74
C ILE A 87 -43.94 12.73 -6.45
N HIS A 88 -44.83 11.76 -6.58
CA HIS A 88 -46.30 11.94 -6.37
C HIS A 88 -46.77 11.29 -5.07
N ALA A 89 -46.13 10.16 -4.66
CA ALA A 89 -46.46 9.44 -3.45
C ALA A 89 -45.20 8.76 -2.87
N THR A 90 -45.25 8.37 -1.60
CA THR A 90 -44.14 7.73 -0.87
C THR A 90 -44.56 6.41 -0.24
N GLY A 91 -43.57 5.55 0.12
CA GLY A 91 -43.79 4.33 0.89
C GLY A 91 -44.35 3.15 0.07
N ALA A 92 -44.30 3.20 -1.26
CA ALA A 92 -44.71 2.09 -2.10
C ALA A 92 -43.78 0.88 -1.91
N SER A 93 -44.35 -0.32 -1.76
CA SER A 93 -43.61 -1.60 -1.68
C SER A 93 -43.75 -2.45 -2.95
N VAL A 94 -44.68 -2.05 -3.86
CA VAL A 94 -44.90 -2.65 -5.16
C VAL A 94 -45.06 -1.53 -6.16
N LEU A 95 -44.46 -1.65 -7.36
CA LEU A 95 -44.62 -0.69 -8.44
C LEU A 95 -45.02 -1.38 -9.75
N ARG A 96 -45.91 -0.69 -10.50
CA ARG A 96 -46.12 -0.88 -11.91
C ARG A 96 -45.29 0.12 -12.66
N VAL A 97 -44.41 -0.39 -13.52
CA VAL A 97 -43.36 0.38 -14.19
C VAL A 97 -43.73 0.52 -15.68
N ARG A 98 -43.58 1.72 -16.22
CA ARG A 98 -43.55 1.98 -17.65
C ARG A 98 -42.27 2.71 -18.01
N LEU A 99 -41.50 2.12 -18.91
CA LEU A 99 -40.31 2.67 -19.50
C LEU A 99 -40.57 2.98 -20.97
N THR A 100 -40.39 4.23 -21.36
CA THR A 100 -40.52 4.67 -22.76
C THR A 100 -39.14 5.00 -23.29
N LEU A 101 -38.70 4.30 -24.33
CA LEU A 101 -37.40 4.48 -24.95
C LEU A 101 -37.47 5.58 -26.00
N THR A 102 -36.75 6.68 -25.81
CA THR A 102 -36.69 7.83 -26.74
C THR A 102 -35.44 7.83 -27.63
N GLY A 103 -34.62 6.74 -27.52
CA GLY A 103 -33.39 6.52 -28.28
C GLY A 103 -32.70 5.26 -27.82
N SER A 104 -31.43 5.08 -28.20
CA SER A 104 -30.60 3.94 -27.77
C SER A 104 -30.19 4.03 -26.31
N ASP A 105 -30.09 5.24 -25.77
CA ASP A 105 -29.43 5.57 -24.49
C ASP A 105 -30.27 6.51 -23.59
N VAL A 106 -31.52 6.82 -23.98
CA VAL A 106 -32.44 7.66 -23.19
C VAL A 106 -33.76 6.94 -22.96
N ALA A 107 -34.23 6.93 -21.72
CA ALA A 107 -35.50 6.38 -21.32
C ALA A 107 -36.27 7.39 -20.44
N ALA A 108 -37.61 7.43 -20.59
CA ALA A 108 -38.49 8.01 -19.60
C ALA A 108 -39.05 6.91 -18.70
N LEU A 109 -39.24 7.21 -17.42
CA LEU A 109 -39.76 6.27 -16.43
C LEU A 109 -41.01 6.85 -15.77
N THR A 110 -42.09 6.07 -15.75
CA THR A 110 -43.27 6.35 -14.94
C THR A 110 -43.59 5.15 -14.07
N VAL A 111 -43.79 5.38 -12.78
CA VAL A 111 -44.13 4.32 -11.84
C VAL A 111 -45.41 4.66 -11.09
N ALA A 112 -46.25 3.64 -10.93
CA ALA A 112 -47.50 3.70 -10.20
C ALA A 112 -47.55 2.59 -9.16
N ASP A 113 -48.37 2.74 -8.13
CA ASP A 113 -48.60 1.70 -7.15
C ASP A 113 -49.46 0.53 -7.68
N ALA A 114 -49.78 -0.45 -6.82
CA ALA A 114 -50.60 -1.61 -7.20
C ALA A 114 -52.03 -1.23 -7.64
N THR A 115 -52.54 -0.06 -7.26
CA THR A 115 -53.85 0.43 -7.63
C THR A 115 -53.83 1.21 -8.95
N GLY A 116 -52.66 1.63 -9.42
CA GLY A 116 -52.44 2.47 -10.59
C GLY A 116 -52.28 3.94 -10.25
N ALA A 117 -52.24 4.32 -8.97
CA ALA A 117 -52.01 5.70 -8.58
C ALA A 117 -50.52 6.08 -8.82
N PRO A 118 -50.24 7.31 -9.34
CA PRO A 118 -48.87 7.72 -9.63
C PRO A 118 -47.99 7.75 -8.36
N VAL A 119 -46.79 7.23 -8.46
CA VAL A 119 -45.78 7.26 -7.38
C VAL A 119 -44.62 8.17 -7.74
N ALA A 120 -44.06 8.01 -8.93
CA ALA A 120 -42.97 8.88 -9.41
C ALA A 120 -42.92 8.91 -10.94
N SER A 121 -42.32 9.96 -11.48
CA SER A 121 -41.98 10.06 -12.91
C SER A 121 -40.61 10.68 -13.12
N VAL A 122 -39.93 10.24 -14.17
CA VAL A 122 -38.64 10.74 -14.63
C VAL A 122 -38.80 11.06 -16.12
N GLU A 123 -38.62 12.31 -16.51
CA GLU A 123 -38.78 12.73 -17.89
C GLU A 123 -37.67 12.21 -18.79
N SER A 124 -36.44 12.18 -18.25
CA SER A 124 -35.27 11.68 -18.99
C SER A 124 -34.28 11.00 -18.05
N LEU A 125 -33.98 9.75 -18.34
CA LEU A 125 -32.93 8.95 -17.76
C LEU A 125 -31.90 8.67 -18.86
N LEU A 126 -30.75 9.30 -18.77
CA LEU A 126 -29.63 9.04 -19.66
C LEU A 126 -28.92 7.75 -19.20
N LEU A 127 -28.75 6.83 -20.14
CA LEU A 127 -28.07 5.56 -19.96
C LEU A 127 -26.73 5.61 -20.67
N ARG A 128 -25.68 5.03 -20.08
CA ARG A 128 -24.38 4.91 -20.74
C ARG A 128 -23.97 3.45 -20.87
N PRO A 129 -23.39 3.07 -22.03
CA PRO A 129 -22.88 1.71 -22.19
C PRO A 129 -21.71 1.49 -21.23
N LEU A 130 -21.74 0.34 -20.56
CA LEU A 130 -20.63 -0.11 -19.76
C LEU A 130 -19.54 -0.64 -20.70
N SER A 131 -18.56 0.19 -21.05
CA SER A 131 -17.45 -0.24 -21.87
C SER A 131 -16.48 -1.11 -21.04
N LYS A 132 -15.87 -2.12 -21.70
CA LYS A 132 -14.79 -2.90 -21.06
C LYS A 132 -13.65 -2.00 -20.59
N ASP A 133 -13.46 -0.85 -21.23
CA ASP A 133 -12.45 0.14 -20.82
C ASP A 133 -12.92 0.95 -19.60
N ALA A 134 -14.21 1.23 -19.45
CA ALA A 134 -14.76 1.83 -18.23
C ALA A 134 -14.72 0.83 -17.05
N LEU A 135 -14.91 -0.47 -17.28
CA LEU A 135 -14.67 -1.53 -16.28
C LEU A 135 -13.18 -1.65 -15.95
N ARG A 136 -12.30 -1.53 -16.94
CA ARG A 136 -10.85 -1.46 -16.70
C ARG A 136 -10.44 -0.19 -15.98
N GLN A 137 -11.07 0.96 -16.27
CA GLN A 137 -10.88 2.20 -15.51
C GLN A 137 -11.49 2.12 -14.11
N ALA A 138 -12.62 1.45 -13.91
CA ALA A 138 -13.18 1.18 -12.58
C ALA A 138 -12.35 0.12 -11.82
N ALA A 139 -11.77 -0.87 -12.50
CA ALA A 139 -10.71 -1.72 -11.97
C ALA A 139 -9.40 -0.95 -11.72
N SER A 140 -9.20 0.23 -12.34
CA SER A 140 -8.11 1.14 -11.99
C SER A 140 -8.33 1.86 -10.65
N THR A 141 -9.50 1.75 -10.02
CA THR A 141 -9.66 2.14 -8.60
C THR A 141 -8.83 1.26 -7.66
N ALA A 142 -8.52 0.02 -8.04
CA ALA A 142 -7.50 -0.77 -7.33
C ALA A 142 -6.14 -0.07 -7.34
N ARG A 143 -5.76 0.59 -8.43
CA ARG A 143 -4.49 1.33 -8.57
C ARG A 143 -4.49 2.69 -7.89
N ASP A 144 -5.65 3.24 -7.57
CA ASP A 144 -5.76 4.48 -6.79
C ASP A 144 -5.09 4.38 -5.41
N GLY A 145 -4.81 3.17 -4.94
CA GLY A 145 -4.07 2.87 -3.72
C GLY A 145 -2.57 2.61 -3.90
N LEU A 146 -2.00 2.70 -5.12
CA LEU A 146 -0.56 2.56 -5.37
C LEU A 146 0.08 3.92 -5.60
N PHE A 147 1.08 4.22 -4.77
CA PHE A 147 1.85 5.45 -4.86
C PHE A 147 3.34 5.14 -4.90
N ARG A 148 4.11 6.00 -5.54
CA ARG A 148 5.58 5.98 -5.54
C ARG A 148 6.12 7.21 -4.83
N ILE A 149 7.36 7.17 -4.39
CA ILE A 149 8.09 8.35 -3.96
C ILE A 149 8.70 9.02 -5.19
N ALA A 150 8.18 10.20 -5.53
CA ALA A 150 8.74 11.05 -6.58
C ALA A 150 9.73 12.03 -5.94
N TRP A 151 10.93 12.10 -6.49
CA TRP A 151 11.97 13.04 -6.08
C TRP A 151 11.90 14.28 -6.95
N ASN A 152 11.36 15.37 -6.41
CA ASN A 152 11.20 16.63 -7.13
C ASN A 152 12.42 17.52 -6.92
N THR A 153 12.96 18.04 -7.99
CA THR A 153 14.06 19.02 -7.94
C THR A 153 13.60 20.27 -7.21
N LEU A 154 14.37 20.70 -6.21
CA LEU A 154 14.19 22.00 -5.60
C LEU A 154 14.71 23.07 -6.55
N PRO A 155 13.92 24.13 -6.83
CA PRO A 155 14.41 25.23 -7.64
C PRO A 155 15.60 25.89 -6.92
N THR A 156 16.74 25.93 -7.56
CA THR A 156 17.81 26.82 -7.15
C THR A 156 17.30 28.24 -7.34
N THR A 157 17.17 29.00 -6.28
CA THR A 157 16.93 30.44 -6.40
C THR A 157 18.17 31.03 -7.06
N ASP A 158 18.02 31.54 -8.30
CA ASP A 158 19.06 32.21 -9.07
C ASP A 158 19.55 33.55 -8.44
N THR A 159 19.13 33.84 -7.23
CA THR A 159 19.68 34.94 -6.48
C THR A 159 20.91 34.42 -5.77
N PRO A 160 22.10 34.89 -6.12
CA PRO A 160 23.27 34.74 -5.27
C PRO A 160 22.97 35.58 -4.01
N THR A 161 22.22 34.99 -3.05
CA THR A 161 22.25 35.53 -1.71
C THR A 161 23.68 35.31 -1.25
N ASP A 162 24.37 36.44 -1.14
CA ASP A 162 25.66 36.61 -0.50
C ASP A 162 25.82 35.51 0.57
N THR A 163 26.91 34.74 0.43
CA THR A 163 27.39 33.69 1.33
C THR A 163 26.48 33.40 2.51
N THR A 164 25.77 32.24 2.44
CA THR A 164 25.07 31.71 3.63
C THR A 164 26.07 31.74 4.79
N ASP A 165 25.76 32.47 5.85
CA ASP A 165 26.64 32.55 7.02
C ASP A 165 26.64 31.16 7.69
N THR A 166 27.72 30.40 7.47
CA THR A 166 27.92 29.07 8.03
C THR A 166 28.70 29.10 9.33
N THR A 167 28.95 30.29 9.91
CA THR A 167 29.69 30.42 11.18
C THR A 167 28.96 29.72 12.35
N GLY A 168 27.65 29.50 12.23
CA GLY A 168 26.84 28.72 13.17
C GLY A 168 26.72 27.23 12.83
N TRP A 169 27.56 26.69 11.94
CA TRP A 169 27.49 25.29 11.51
C TRP A 169 28.69 24.46 11.96
N ALA A 170 28.43 23.18 12.28
CA ALA A 170 29.48 22.21 12.56
C ALA A 170 29.34 20.95 11.69
N VAL A 171 30.47 20.26 11.51
CA VAL A 171 30.55 18.99 10.77
C VAL A 171 31.20 17.95 11.66
N VAL A 172 30.59 16.76 11.70
CA VAL A 172 31.11 15.55 12.33
C VAL A 172 31.11 14.41 11.30
N GLY A 173 32.24 13.74 11.17
CA GLY A 173 32.42 12.66 10.19
C GLY A 173 33.07 13.13 8.89
N ASP A 174 33.03 12.30 7.84
CA ASP A 174 33.75 12.54 6.59
C ASP A 174 32.90 13.34 5.60
N LEU A 175 32.75 14.63 5.88
CA LEU A 175 32.02 15.61 5.07
C LEU A 175 32.83 16.90 4.95
N THR A 176 32.58 17.66 3.90
CA THR A 176 33.13 19.00 3.71
C THR A 176 31.99 20.01 3.52
N VAL A 177 31.96 21.05 4.34
CA VAL A 177 31.05 22.19 4.22
C VAL A 177 31.86 23.45 4.40
N ASP A 178 31.81 24.34 3.43
CA ASP A 178 32.60 25.57 3.45
C ASP A 178 32.19 26.47 4.64
N GLY A 179 33.17 26.89 5.44
CA GLY A 179 32.98 27.78 6.57
C GLY A 179 32.48 27.11 7.86
N ALA A 180 32.09 25.85 7.85
CA ALA A 180 31.65 25.13 9.03
C ALA A 180 32.82 24.66 9.92
N SER A 181 32.64 24.64 11.23
CA SER A 181 33.61 24.11 12.19
C SER A 181 33.63 22.59 12.15
N ARG A 182 34.79 21.95 12.30
CA ARG A 182 34.93 20.50 12.32
C ARG A 182 35.15 19.99 13.75
N HIS A 183 34.40 19.00 14.15
CA HIS A 183 34.48 18.35 15.47
C HIS A 183 34.72 16.84 15.32
N ALA A 184 35.34 16.25 16.35
CA ALA A 184 35.67 14.82 16.35
C ALA A 184 34.42 13.94 16.48
N ASP A 185 33.47 14.36 17.29
CA ASP A 185 32.19 13.65 17.56
C ASP A 185 31.11 14.65 18.01
N LEU A 186 29.88 14.16 18.17
CA LEU A 186 28.75 14.97 18.64
C LEU A 186 28.90 15.43 20.09
N GLY A 187 29.60 14.68 20.92
CA GLY A 187 29.93 15.07 22.29
C GLY A 187 30.85 16.29 22.31
N ALA A 188 31.83 16.36 21.40
CA ALA A 188 32.72 17.53 21.25
C ALA A 188 31.93 18.77 20.77
N VAL A 189 30.90 18.60 19.94
CA VAL A 189 29.99 19.68 19.54
C VAL A 189 29.19 20.19 20.75
N ALA A 190 28.57 19.29 21.51
CA ALA A 190 27.74 19.66 22.68
C ALA A 190 28.56 20.31 23.82
N ASN A 191 29.88 20.09 23.86
CA ASN A 191 30.80 20.67 24.83
C ASN A 191 31.53 21.91 24.29
N ALA A 192 31.23 22.40 23.09
CA ALA A 192 31.81 23.65 22.58
C ALA A 192 31.37 24.88 23.38
N ASP A 193 32.19 25.92 23.39
CA ASP A 193 31.88 27.20 24.08
C ASP A 193 30.57 27.83 23.55
N SER A 194 30.25 27.60 22.29
CA SER A 194 28.97 27.93 21.66
C SER A 194 28.53 26.72 20.82
N VAL A 195 27.37 26.15 21.14
CA VAL A 195 26.80 25.04 20.36
C VAL A 195 26.25 25.60 19.07
N PRO A 196 26.61 25.02 17.90
CA PRO A 196 26.15 25.50 16.61
C PRO A 196 24.63 25.30 16.40
N ASP A 197 24.01 26.15 15.60
CA ASP A 197 22.58 26.06 15.27
C ASP A 197 22.27 24.82 14.40
N THR A 198 23.25 24.40 13.56
CA THR A 198 23.14 23.26 12.66
C THR A 198 24.38 22.38 12.73
N VAL A 199 24.19 21.08 12.89
CA VAL A 199 25.25 20.07 12.88
C VAL A 199 25.01 19.05 11.80
N LEU A 200 25.92 18.96 10.84
CA LEU A 200 25.92 17.88 9.85
C LEU A 200 26.70 16.69 10.42
N TYR A 201 26.04 15.57 10.48
CA TYR A 201 26.62 14.33 11.02
C TYR A 201 26.57 13.20 9.99
N ALA A 202 27.71 12.71 9.56
CA ALA A 202 27.83 11.50 8.77
C ALA A 202 28.12 10.32 9.73
N PRO A 203 27.14 9.46 10.04
CA PRO A 203 27.37 8.31 10.89
C PRO A 203 28.34 7.35 10.20
N PRO A 204 29.28 6.73 10.96
CA PRO A 204 30.12 5.66 10.42
C PRO A 204 29.26 4.45 10.09
N VAL A 205 29.50 3.84 8.95
CA VAL A 205 28.86 2.58 8.55
C VAL A 205 29.93 1.49 8.56
N PRO A 206 29.76 0.42 9.35
CA PRO A 206 30.72 -0.67 9.40
C PRO A 206 30.83 -1.39 8.05
N ASP A 207 32.06 -1.76 7.68
CA ASP A 207 32.29 -2.68 6.59
C ASP A 207 31.99 -4.13 7.02
N GLY A 208 31.60 -4.99 6.07
CA GLY A 208 31.41 -6.42 6.32
C GLY A 208 30.12 -7.00 5.78
N ASP A 209 29.60 -8.02 6.46
CA ASP A 209 28.33 -8.64 6.10
C ASP A 209 27.17 -7.67 6.30
N VAL A 210 26.29 -7.55 5.29
CA VAL A 210 25.25 -6.50 5.26
C VAL A 210 24.31 -6.57 6.46
N PRO A 211 23.76 -7.72 6.89
CA PRO A 211 22.97 -7.79 8.13
C PRO A 211 23.75 -7.32 9.37
N GLU A 212 24.98 -7.78 9.57
CA GLU A 212 25.80 -7.39 10.73
C GLU A 212 26.06 -5.88 10.72
N ALA A 213 26.43 -5.33 9.57
CA ALA A 213 26.64 -3.89 9.38
C ALA A 213 25.36 -3.10 9.66
N ALA A 214 24.19 -3.55 9.17
CA ALA A 214 22.91 -2.91 9.41
C ALA A 214 22.54 -2.90 10.90
N HIS A 215 22.69 -4.02 11.59
CA HIS A 215 22.45 -4.10 13.04
C HIS A 215 23.38 -3.17 13.82
N ALA A 216 24.66 -3.14 13.47
CA ALA A 216 25.64 -2.28 14.14
C ALA A 216 25.36 -0.79 13.89
N ALA A 217 25.15 -0.39 12.63
CA ALA A 217 24.84 0.98 12.26
C ALA A 217 23.56 1.50 12.91
N LEU A 218 22.50 0.68 12.96
CA LEU A 218 21.24 1.04 13.58
C LEU A 218 21.31 1.13 15.11
N ARG A 219 22.09 0.27 15.78
CA ARG A 219 22.34 0.39 17.23
C ARG A 219 23.10 1.67 17.56
N ASP A 220 24.13 1.97 16.79
CA ASP A 220 24.92 3.20 16.97
C ASP A 220 24.06 4.44 16.71
N ALA A 221 23.31 4.47 15.63
CA ALA A 221 22.38 5.57 15.31
C ALA A 221 21.32 5.75 16.39
N LEU A 222 20.75 4.67 16.94
CA LEU A 222 19.79 4.74 18.04
C LEU A 222 20.43 5.40 19.27
N SER A 223 21.57 4.88 19.74
CA SER A 223 22.28 5.39 20.92
C SER A 223 22.70 6.85 20.74
N THR A 224 23.24 7.19 19.58
CA THR A 224 23.67 8.55 19.23
C THR A 224 22.49 9.52 19.21
N THR A 225 21.39 9.12 18.56
CA THR A 225 20.18 9.97 18.46
C THR A 225 19.54 10.17 19.83
N GLN A 226 19.43 9.13 20.65
CA GLN A 226 18.91 9.23 22.03
C GLN A 226 19.77 10.17 22.87
N SER A 227 21.10 10.02 22.83
CA SER A 227 22.03 10.87 23.57
C SER A 227 21.94 12.33 23.14
N TRP A 228 21.85 12.60 21.83
CA TRP A 228 21.71 13.93 21.28
C TRP A 228 20.40 14.63 21.70
N LEU A 229 19.29 13.89 21.62
CA LEU A 229 17.97 14.43 21.96
C LEU A 229 17.78 14.64 23.47
N ALA A 230 18.49 13.91 24.30
CA ALA A 230 18.44 14.03 25.77
C ALA A 230 19.35 15.13 26.31
N ASP A 231 20.24 15.70 25.51
CA ASP A 231 21.17 16.74 25.97
C ASP A 231 20.53 18.14 25.90
N ASP A 232 20.31 18.76 27.03
CA ASP A 232 19.70 20.10 27.11
C ASP A 232 20.49 21.19 26.36
N ARG A 233 21.81 20.98 26.19
CA ARG A 233 22.69 21.94 25.49
C ARG A 233 22.44 22.01 23.99
N THR A 234 21.88 20.97 23.42
CA THR A 234 21.60 20.84 21.98
C THR A 234 20.14 21.13 21.63
N THR A 235 19.33 21.61 22.59
CA THR A 235 17.87 21.75 22.41
C THR A 235 17.48 22.66 21.24
N ASP A 236 18.25 23.70 20.97
CA ASP A 236 18.01 24.67 19.89
C ASP A 236 18.79 24.31 18.60
N THR A 237 19.48 23.16 18.56
CA THR A 237 20.31 22.72 17.44
C THR A 237 19.59 21.71 16.55
N THR A 238 19.63 21.91 15.24
CA THR A 238 19.18 20.90 14.27
C THR A 238 20.32 19.95 13.91
N LEU A 239 20.12 18.65 14.11
CA LEU A 239 21.02 17.60 13.66
C LEU A 239 20.64 17.14 12.24
N VAL A 240 21.47 17.44 11.26
CA VAL A 240 21.33 16.97 9.89
C VAL A 240 22.11 15.67 9.73
N VAL A 241 21.42 14.53 9.71
CA VAL A 241 22.09 13.25 9.51
C VAL A 241 22.29 13.01 8.01
N VAL A 242 23.55 12.81 7.62
CA VAL A 242 23.97 12.67 6.23
C VAL A 242 24.31 11.23 5.92
N THR A 243 23.64 10.65 4.93
CA THR A 243 23.89 9.30 4.40
C THR A 243 24.42 9.34 2.98
N ARG A 244 24.96 8.22 2.51
CA ARG A 244 25.46 8.09 1.13
C ARG A 244 24.81 6.91 0.43
N GLY A 245 24.00 7.20 -0.61
CA GLY A 245 23.37 6.16 -1.41
C GLY A 245 22.30 5.37 -0.67
N ALA A 246 21.72 5.92 0.40
CA ALA A 246 20.59 5.30 1.10
C ALA A 246 19.34 5.23 0.23
N LEU A 247 19.21 6.16 -0.73
CA LEU A 247 18.01 6.37 -1.53
C LEU A 247 18.30 6.34 -3.03
N ALA A 248 17.40 5.73 -3.80
CA ALA A 248 17.35 5.90 -5.25
C ALA A 248 16.40 7.08 -5.58
N THR A 249 16.94 8.11 -6.23
CA THR A 249 16.16 9.24 -6.74
C THR A 249 15.71 9.03 -8.19
N ARG A 250 16.26 8.03 -8.86
CA ARG A 250 15.94 7.62 -10.24
C ARG A 250 16.05 6.10 -10.40
N GLU A 251 15.36 5.56 -11.38
CA GLU A 251 15.38 4.13 -11.69
C GLU A 251 16.79 3.62 -11.99
N GLY A 252 17.11 2.40 -11.57
CA GLY A 252 18.41 1.75 -11.79
C GLY A 252 19.56 2.27 -10.92
N GLN A 253 19.31 3.23 -10.04
CA GLN A 253 20.33 3.71 -9.10
C GLN A 253 20.54 2.66 -8.00
N HIS A 254 21.82 2.34 -7.74
CA HIS A 254 22.18 1.46 -6.61
C HIS A 254 21.86 2.14 -5.29
N THR A 255 21.33 1.36 -4.36
CA THR A 255 21.09 1.78 -2.98
C THR A 255 21.90 0.93 -2.02
N ASP A 256 22.28 1.52 -0.90
CA ASP A 256 22.88 0.84 0.24
C ASP A 256 21.78 0.53 1.27
N PRO A 257 21.37 -0.75 1.42
CA PRO A 257 20.30 -1.10 2.35
C PRO A 257 20.66 -0.82 3.82
N VAL A 258 21.95 -0.83 4.18
CA VAL A 258 22.42 -0.51 5.54
C VAL A 258 22.10 0.95 5.86
N GLN A 259 22.50 1.86 4.99
CA GLN A 259 22.23 3.29 5.17
C GLN A 259 20.76 3.64 5.04
N ALA A 260 20.01 2.92 4.19
CA ALA A 260 18.56 3.09 4.08
C ALA A 260 17.83 2.76 5.38
N GLY A 261 18.30 1.76 6.14
CA GLY A 261 17.74 1.44 7.46
C GLY A 261 17.79 2.63 8.43
N LEU A 262 18.85 3.45 8.36
CA LEU A 262 18.99 4.68 9.16
C LEU A 262 17.85 5.67 8.88
N TRP A 263 17.45 5.81 7.63
CA TRP A 263 16.33 6.69 7.25
C TRP A 263 15.03 6.30 7.91
N GLY A 264 14.73 5.01 8.02
CA GLY A 264 13.52 4.53 8.70
C GLY A 264 13.49 4.91 10.17
N LEU A 265 14.59 4.64 10.90
CA LEU A 265 14.74 4.99 12.31
C LEU A 265 14.63 6.50 12.50
N LEU A 266 15.36 7.28 11.71
CA LEU A 266 15.47 8.72 11.86
C LEU A 266 14.21 9.48 11.41
N ARG A 267 13.43 8.97 10.46
CA ARG A 267 12.09 9.50 10.13
C ARG A 267 11.15 9.45 11.33
N VAL A 268 11.23 8.38 12.11
CA VAL A 268 10.45 8.30 13.36
C VAL A 268 10.98 9.28 14.38
N ALA A 269 12.31 9.40 14.50
CA ALA A 269 12.91 10.42 15.36
C ALA A 269 12.47 11.85 14.99
N GLN A 270 12.37 12.18 13.69
CA GLN A 270 11.82 13.46 13.20
C GLN A 270 10.36 13.66 13.63
N THR A 271 9.53 12.62 13.50
CA THR A 271 8.11 12.69 13.85
C THR A 271 7.91 12.89 15.36
N GLU A 272 8.73 12.23 16.18
CA GLU A 272 8.69 12.34 17.65
C GLU A 272 9.32 13.64 18.17
N ASN A 273 10.27 14.22 17.41
CA ASN A 273 11.02 15.42 17.79
C ASN A 273 11.05 16.43 16.63
N PRO A 274 9.93 17.11 16.33
CA PRO A 274 9.84 18.03 15.22
C PRO A 274 10.89 19.14 15.27
N GLY A 275 11.57 19.41 14.14
CA GLY A 275 12.59 20.45 14.01
C GLY A 275 13.97 20.08 14.56
N ARG A 276 14.13 18.95 15.29
CA ARG A 276 15.41 18.56 15.90
C ARG A 276 16.31 17.76 14.97
N ILE A 277 15.74 17.08 13.97
CA ILE A 277 16.47 16.20 13.07
C ILE A 277 16.07 16.50 11.62
N ALA A 278 17.04 16.60 10.73
CA ALA A 278 16.86 16.62 9.29
C ALA A 278 17.68 15.50 8.64
N LEU A 279 17.29 15.08 7.44
CA LEU A 279 17.93 13.97 6.72
C LEU A 279 18.44 14.46 5.36
N LEU A 280 19.65 14.12 5.02
CA LEU A 280 20.27 14.38 3.73
C LEU A 280 20.92 13.10 3.21
N ASP A 281 20.57 12.66 2.01
CA ASP A 281 21.29 11.60 1.31
C ASP A 281 22.10 12.19 0.15
N THR A 282 23.35 11.83 0.01
CA THR A 282 24.27 12.47 -0.94
C THR A 282 25.07 11.44 -1.76
N ASP A 283 25.51 11.85 -2.93
CA ASP A 283 26.49 11.16 -3.77
C ASP A 283 27.88 11.81 -3.74
N THR A 284 28.08 12.84 -2.90
CA THR A 284 29.33 13.60 -2.78
C THR A 284 29.69 13.87 -1.32
N ASP A 285 30.98 14.08 -1.06
CA ASP A 285 31.50 14.47 0.27
C ASP A 285 31.37 15.97 0.54
N THR A 286 31.21 16.78 -0.50
CA THR A 286 31.07 18.23 -0.41
C THR A 286 29.60 18.63 -0.44
N ILE A 287 29.12 19.22 0.62
CA ILE A 287 27.72 19.65 0.75
C ILE A 287 27.64 21.16 0.48
N PRO A 288 26.91 21.60 -0.55
CA PRO A 288 26.68 23.01 -0.82
C PRO A 288 25.86 23.66 0.30
N THR A 289 26.29 24.83 0.76
CA THR A 289 25.64 25.56 1.87
C THR A 289 24.22 26.03 1.55
N THR A 290 23.94 26.28 0.27
CA THR A 290 22.60 26.68 -0.22
C THR A 290 21.50 25.64 0.01
N ALA A 291 21.89 24.43 0.33
CA ALA A 291 21.01 23.29 0.54
C ALA A 291 20.19 23.32 1.80
N LEU A 292 20.79 23.80 2.86
CA LEU A 292 20.27 23.68 4.21
C LEU A 292 19.49 24.93 4.65
N THR A 293 19.26 25.84 3.70
CA THR A 293 18.42 27.04 3.88
C THR A 293 16.94 26.77 3.58
N THR A 294 16.56 25.52 3.32
CA THR A 294 15.17 25.11 3.03
C THR A 294 14.51 24.51 4.27
N ASP A 295 13.21 24.71 4.42
CA ASP A 295 12.39 24.09 5.48
C ASP A 295 12.10 22.60 5.23
N GLU A 296 12.67 21.99 4.16
CA GLU A 296 12.44 20.59 3.84
C GLU A 296 13.23 19.67 4.79
N PRO A 297 12.54 18.83 5.57
CA PRO A 297 13.20 17.98 6.57
C PRO A 297 13.93 16.76 5.95
N GLN A 298 13.72 16.48 4.67
CA GLN A 298 14.31 15.35 3.97
C GLN A 298 14.75 15.76 2.58
N LEU A 299 16.03 15.57 2.28
CA LEU A 299 16.66 15.97 1.04
C LEU A 299 17.53 14.86 0.45
N ALA A 300 17.63 14.81 -0.86
CA ALA A 300 18.66 14.07 -1.57
C ALA A 300 19.46 15.03 -2.45
N LEU A 301 20.79 14.98 -2.35
CA LEU A 301 21.72 15.69 -3.21
C LEU A 301 22.25 14.72 -4.27
N ARG A 302 22.00 15.01 -5.55
CA ARG A 302 22.48 14.24 -6.68
C ARG A 302 22.95 15.17 -7.78
N ASP A 303 24.14 14.91 -8.31
CA ASP A 303 24.72 15.75 -9.37
C ASP A 303 24.66 17.26 -9.03
N ASN A 304 24.97 17.62 -7.77
CA ASN A 304 24.90 18.97 -7.21
C ASN A 304 23.50 19.62 -7.25
N THR A 305 22.45 18.81 -7.32
CA THR A 305 21.04 19.26 -7.34
C THR A 305 20.28 18.64 -6.17
N PHE A 306 19.49 19.47 -5.47
CA PHE A 306 18.67 19.01 -4.36
C PHE A 306 17.31 18.53 -4.83
N HIS A 307 16.90 17.43 -4.23
CA HIS A 307 15.61 16.80 -4.47
C HIS A 307 14.87 16.59 -3.15
N THR A 308 13.56 16.78 -3.17
CA THR A 308 12.68 16.52 -2.03
C THR A 308 11.67 15.40 -2.37
N PRO A 309 11.37 14.48 -1.43
CA PRO A 309 10.45 13.39 -1.68
C PRO A 309 8.99 13.86 -1.65
N ARG A 310 8.18 13.36 -2.57
CA ARG A 310 6.73 13.56 -2.58
C ARG A 310 6.03 12.25 -2.94
N LEU A 311 4.89 12.01 -2.32
CA LEU A 311 4.06 10.88 -2.69
C LEU A 311 3.30 11.19 -3.99
N ALA A 312 3.53 10.39 -5.02
CA ALA A 312 2.90 10.54 -6.33
C ALA A 312 2.16 9.26 -6.73
N ARG A 313 1.06 9.38 -7.47
CA ARG A 313 0.38 8.23 -8.07
C ARG A 313 1.29 7.53 -9.06
N THR A 314 1.17 6.21 -9.15
CA THR A 314 1.87 5.43 -10.17
C THR A 314 1.24 5.62 -11.54
N THR A 315 2.05 5.47 -12.58
CA THR A 315 1.60 5.39 -13.97
C THR A 315 1.85 3.99 -14.51
N ASP A 316 1.01 3.55 -15.46
CA ASP A 316 1.21 2.25 -16.10
C ASP A 316 2.51 2.24 -16.91
N GLN A 317 3.32 1.23 -16.63
CA GLN A 317 4.42 0.82 -17.52
C GLN A 317 4.03 -0.53 -18.14
N PRO A 318 4.26 -0.75 -19.44
CA PRO A 318 4.07 -2.05 -20.04
C PRO A 318 5.18 -2.99 -19.54
N THR A 319 4.93 -3.69 -18.45
CA THR A 319 5.83 -4.70 -17.88
C THR A 319 5.16 -6.06 -17.91
N ASP A 320 5.95 -7.11 -18.11
CA ASP A 320 5.46 -8.47 -17.99
C ASP A 320 5.06 -8.77 -16.56
N ARG A 321 3.88 -9.40 -16.40
CA ARG A 321 3.40 -9.81 -15.08
C ARG A 321 4.03 -11.14 -14.69
N PRO A 322 4.40 -11.32 -13.41
CA PRO A 322 4.90 -12.60 -12.92
C PRO A 322 3.90 -13.72 -13.17
N ARG A 323 4.40 -14.89 -13.51
CA ARG A 323 3.61 -16.09 -13.72
C ARG A 323 3.62 -16.96 -12.46
N TRP A 324 2.64 -16.74 -11.62
CA TRP A 324 2.49 -17.45 -10.35
C TRP A 324 2.08 -18.94 -10.49
N ASP A 325 1.67 -19.37 -11.68
CA ASP A 325 1.25 -20.73 -12.01
C ASP A 325 2.41 -21.67 -12.35
N ARG A 326 3.64 -21.17 -12.37
CA ARG A 326 4.85 -21.94 -12.68
C ARG A 326 5.67 -22.24 -11.44
N GLY A 327 6.32 -23.41 -11.40
CA GLY A 327 7.26 -23.78 -10.34
C GLY A 327 6.72 -23.66 -8.94
N THR A 328 7.61 -23.43 -7.99
CA THR A 328 7.30 -23.30 -6.56
C THR A 328 7.33 -21.82 -6.14
N VAL A 329 6.31 -21.39 -5.40
CA VAL A 329 6.25 -20.09 -4.74
C VAL A 329 6.57 -20.26 -3.26
N LEU A 330 7.65 -19.62 -2.81
CA LEU A 330 8.05 -19.58 -1.40
C LEU A 330 7.40 -18.37 -0.71
N ILE A 331 6.73 -18.60 0.44
CA ILE A 331 6.16 -17.54 1.27
C ILE A 331 6.70 -17.68 2.68
N THR A 332 7.41 -16.67 3.17
CA THR A 332 7.79 -16.60 4.59
C THR A 332 6.71 -15.91 5.41
N GLY A 333 6.60 -16.24 6.70
CA GLY A 333 5.52 -15.71 7.53
C GLY A 333 4.12 -16.21 7.11
N ALA A 334 4.06 -17.29 6.35
CA ALA A 334 2.89 -17.81 5.67
C ALA A 334 1.72 -18.18 6.61
N THR A 335 2.00 -18.54 7.85
CA THR A 335 0.97 -18.85 8.88
C THR A 335 0.45 -17.61 9.62
N GLY A 336 0.96 -16.41 9.29
CA GLY A 336 0.42 -15.14 9.75
C GLY A 336 -0.78 -14.70 8.90
N ALA A 337 -1.53 -13.72 9.39
CA ALA A 337 -2.75 -13.25 8.71
C ALA A 337 -2.52 -12.84 7.25
N LEU A 338 -1.47 -12.05 6.96
CA LEU A 338 -1.17 -11.58 5.62
C LEU A 338 -0.69 -12.70 4.70
N GLY A 339 0.20 -13.58 5.19
CA GLY A 339 0.69 -14.71 4.43
C GLY A 339 -0.41 -15.71 4.08
N THR A 340 -1.36 -15.93 5.01
CA THR A 340 -2.53 -16.79 4.77
C THR A 340 -3.45 -16.23 3.69
N VAL A 341 -3.73 -14.91 3.72
CA VAL A 341 -4.54 -14.24 2.69
C VAL A 341 -3.85 -14.37 1.33
N LEU A 342 -2.54 -14.10 1.27
CA LEU A 342 -1.76 -14.21 0.04
C LEU A 342 -1.76 -15.65 -0.51
N ALA A 343 -1.50 -16.66 0.33
CA ALA A 343 -1.46 -18.06 -0.12
C ALA A 343 -2.79 -18.49 -0.75
N ARG A 344 -3.93 -18.12 -0.14
CA ARG A 344 -5.26 -18.35 -0.72
C ARG A 344 -5.44 -17.63 -2.06
N HIS A 345 -5.05 -16.38 -2.12
CA HIS A 345 -5.16 -15.57 -3.34
C HIS A 345 -4.37 -16.17 -4.49
N LEU A 346 -3.12 -16.57 -4.28
CA LEU A 346 -2.28 -17.19 -5.29
C LEU A 346 -2.87 -18.50 -5.83
N VAL A 347 -3.44 -19.34 -4.97
CA VAL A 347 -4.08 -20.59 -5.41
C VAL A 347 -5.38 -20.33 -6.17
N THR A 348 -6.23 -19.43 -5.65
CA THR A 348 -7.59 -19.23 -6.20
C THR A 348 -7.62 -18.32 -7.42
N GLN A 349 -6.79 -17.28 -7.48
CA GLN A 349 -6.81 -16.28 -8.55
C GLN A 349 -5.71 -16.52 -9.59
N HIS A 350 -4.55 -17.01 -9.17
CA HIS A 350 -3.40 -17.22 -10.07
C HIS A 350 -3.14 -18.67 -10.42
N GLY A 351 -3.87 -19.60 -9.82
CA GLY A 351 -3.74 -21.04 -10.13
C GLY A 351 -2.42 -21.65 -9.68
N THR A 352 -1.73 -21.04 -8.71
CA THR A 352 -0.49 -21.56 -8.14
C THR A 352 -0.69 -22.98 -7.62
N ARG A 353 0.19 -23.91 -8.02
CA ARG A 353 0.07 -25.34 -7.69
C ARG A 353 1.09 -25.85 -6.69
N HIS A 354 2.22 -25.19 -6.53
CA HIS A 354 3.28 -25.60 -5.62
C HIS A 354 3.62 -24.44 -4.67
N LEU A 355 3.36 -24.63 -3.38
CA LEU A 355 3.61 -23.66 -2.34
C LEU A 355 4.56 -24.22 -1.29
N LEU A 356 5.65 -23.47 -1.00
CA LEU A 356 6.54 -23.69 0.12
C LEU A 356 6.29 -22.59 1.16
N LEU A 357 5.61 -22.95 2.24
CA LEU A 357 5.18 -22.04 3.28
C LEU A 357 6.12 -22.15 4.49
N LEU A 358 6.87 -21.08 4.77
CA LEU A 358 7.82 -21.04 5.88
C LEU A 358 7.26 -20.29 7.08
N SER A 359 7.38 -20.90 8.24
CA SER A 359 7.18 -20.24 9.53
C SER A 359 8.07 -20.88 10.60
N ARG A 360 8.41 -20.13 11.65
CA ARG A 360 9.27 -20.65 12.73
C ARG A 360 8.69 -21.89 13.44
N ARG A 361 7.37 -22.08 13.44
CA ARG A 361 6.68 -23.21 14.07
C ARG A 361 6.24 -24.29 13.08
N GLY A 362 6.40 -24.05 11.77
CA GLY A 362 5.97 -24.99 10.73
C GLY A 362 4.49 -25.38 10.87
N THR A 363 4.20 -26.65 10.75
CA THR A 363 2.85 -27.24 10.91
C THR A 363 2.28 -27.12 12.34
N ASN A 364 3.10 -26.77 13.33
CA ASN A 364 2.66 -26.52 14.71
C ASN A 364 2.17 -25.07 14.92
N ALA A 365 2.23 -24.23 13.90
CA ALA A 365 1.65 -22.90 13.98
C ALA A 365 0.11 -22.97 13.99
N PRO A 366 -0.59 -22.13 14.79
CA PRO A 366 -2.04 -22.08 14.79
C PRO A 366 -2.59 -21.84 13.37
N GLY A 367 -3.57 -22.64 12.95
CA GLY A 367 -4.21 -22.54 11.63
C GLY A 367 -3.37 -23.10 10.46
N ALA A 368 -2.16 -23.65 10.72
CA ALA A 368 -1.29 -24.12 9.64
C ALA A 368 -1.84 -25.37 8.94
N GLN A 369 -2.36 -26.32 9.72
CA GLN A 369 -2.90 -27.57 9.17
C GLN A 369 -4.20 -27.32 8.42
N GLU A 370 -5.05 -26.45 8.94
CA GLU A 370 -6.31 -26.02 8.30
C GLU A 370 -6.00 -25.33 6.96
N LEU A 371 -5.02 -24.40 6.94
CA LEU A 371 -4.58 -23.75 5.71
C LEU A 371 -4.05 -24.76 4.68
N GLN A 372 -3.22 -25.73 5.11
CA GLN A 372 -2.69 -26.76 4.25
C GLN A 372 -3.82 -27.62 3.63
N GLN A 373 -4.78 -28.05 4.45
CA GLN A 373 -5.93 -28.85 3.99
C GLN A 373 -6.80 -28.08 3.01
N GLU A 374 -7.08 -26.80 3.31
CA GLU A 374 -7.87 -25.89 2.46
C GLU A 374 -7.21 -25.73 1.08
N LEU A 375 -5.93 -25.35 1.05
CA LEU A 375 -5.21 -25.13 -0.21
C LEU A 375 -5.02 -26.43 -1.01
N THR A 376 -4.86 -27.56 -0.33
CA THR A 376 -4.78 -28.88 -0.98
C THR A 376 -6.12 -29.28 -1.58
N ALA A 377 -7.23 -28.98 -0.92
CA ALA A 377 -8.57 -29.22 -1.47
C ALA A 377 -8.84 -28.35 -2.72
N LEU A 378 -8.20 -27.18 -2.82
CA LEU A 378 -8.21 -26.32 -4.01
C LEU A 378 -7.25 -26.79 -5.12
N GLY A 379 -6.56 -27.92 -4.91
CA GLY A 379 -5.69 -28.57 -5.91
C GLY A 379 -4.22 -28.11 -5.89
N ALA A 380 -3.77 -27.46 -4.81
CA ALA A 380 -2.36 -27.11 -4.65
C ALA A 380 -1.59 -28.17 -3.85
N THR A 381 -0.33 -28.38 -4.19
CA THR A 381 0.64 -29.10 -3.37
C THR A 381 1.29 -28.09 -2.39
N VAL A 382 1.08 -28.29 -1.10
CA VAL A 382 1.51 -27.35 -0.07
C VAL A 382 2.46 -28.03 0.90
N THR A 383 3.69 -27.52 0.97
CA THR A 383 4.68 -27.92 1.97
C THR A 383 4.78 -26.83 3.01
N ILE A 384 4.53 -27.15 4.29
CA ILE A 384 4.74 -26.23 5.41
C ILE A 384 5.96 -26.66 6.20
N THR A 385 6.98 -25.82 6.25
CA THR A 385 8.26 -26.14 6.89
C THR A 385 8.55 -25.21 8.05
N ALA A 386 9.02 -25.79 9.16
CA ALA A 386 9.55 -25.03 10.29
C ALA A 386 10.94 -24.50 9.92
N CYS A 387 11.04 -23.19 9.69
CA CYS A 387 12.29 -22.53 9.34
C CYS A 387 12.28 -21.09 9.84
N ASP A 388 13.34 -20.68 10.50
CA ASP A 388 13.66 -19.26 10.72
C ASP A 388 14.46 -18.79 9.50
N ALA A 389 13.86 -18.00 8.62
CA ALA A 389 14.54 -17.51 7.42
C ALA A 389 15.76 -16.60 7.74
N ALA A 390 15.87 -16.11 8.99
CA ALA A 390 17.06 -15.41 9.46
C ALA A 390 18.23 -16.37 9.79
N ASP A 391 17.98 -17.67 9.85
CA ASP A 391 19.03 -18.70 9.92
C ASP A 391 19.39 -19.15 8.50
N ARG A 392 20.56 -18.69 8.03
CA ARG A 392 21.04 -18.97 6.67
C ARG A 392 21.17 -20.47 6.39
N HIS A 393 21.66 -21.25 7.36
CA HIS A 393 21.84 -22.70 7.18
C HIS A 393 20.49 -23.43 7.08
N ALA A 394 19.55 -23.09 7.97
CA ALA A 394 18.22 -23.66 7.92
C ALA A 394 17.51 -23.32 6.60
N LEU A 395 17.63 -22.07 6.14
CA LEU A 395 17.03 -21.63 4.88
C LEU A 395 17.68 -22.33 3.66
N THR A 396 19.01 -22.48 3.64
CA THR A 396 19.72 -23.21 2.58
C THR A 396 19.21 -24.64 2.47
N SER A 397 19.11 -25.37 3.59
CA SER A 397 18.60 -26.75 3.58
C SER A 397 17.19 -26.85 3.02
N VAL A 398 16.32 -25.89 3.33
CA VAL A 398 14.95 -25.86 2.82
C VAL A 398 14.90 -25.56 1.33
N LEU A 399 15.77 -24.70 0.82
CA LEU A 399 15.84 -24.38 -0.61
C LEU A 399 16.40 -25.55 -1.42
N ASP A 400 17.39 -26.28 -0.89
CA ASP A 400 17.99 -27.47 -1.50
C ASP A 400 16.99 -28.63 -1.62
N ASP A 401 15.98 -28.69 -0.75
CA ASP A 401 14.91 -29.70 -0.76
C ASP A 401 13.82 -29.42 -1.81
N ILE A 402 13.86 -28.30 -2.55
CA ILE A 402 12.87 -27.97 -3.59
C ILE A 402 13.09 -28.91 -4.80
N PRO A 403 12.07 -29.66 -5.22
CA PRO A 403 12.18 -30.58 -6.37
C PRO A 403 12.55 -29.87 -7.66
N ALA A 404 13.49 -30.42 -8.42
CA ALA A 404 13.93 -29.86 -9.71
C ALA A 404 12.80 -29.80 -10.76
N GLU A 405 11.78 -30.66 -10.66
CA GLU A 405 10.60 -30.65 -11.52
C GLU A 405 9.70 -29.43 -11.28
N HIS A 406 9.79 -28.82 -10.10
CA HIS A 406 9.03 -27.63 -9.71
C HIS A 406 9.98 -26.61 -9.06
N PRO A 407 10.91 -26.03 -9.85
CA PRO A 407 11.94 -25.14 -9.31
C PRO A 407 11.33 -23.91 -8.64
N LEU A 408 12.09 -23.26 -7.76
CA LEU A 408 11.69 -22.00 -7.16
C LEU A 408 11.59 -20.92 -8.22
N THR A 409 10.41 -20.32 -8.38
CA THR A 409 10.15 -19.26 -9.36
C THR A 409 9.71 -17.95 -8.72
N ALA A 410 9.27 -17.97 -7.46
CA ALA A 410 8.90 -16.74 -6.78
C ALA A 410 9.16 -16.82 -5.28
N VAL A 411 9.52 -15.67 -4.71
CA VAL A 411 9.72 -15.48 -3.27
C VAL A 411 8.82 -14.33 -2.80
N VAL A 412 8.01 -14.56 -1.76
CA VAL A 412 7.26 -13.52 -1.09
C VAL A 412 7.60 -13.51 0.40
N HIS A 413 8.21 -12.43 0.84
CA HIS A 413 8.62 -12.26 2.23
C HIS A 413 7.59 -11.44 3.00
N THR A 414 6.73 -12.11 3.79
CA THR A 414 5.72 -11.45 4.63
C THR A 414 6.04 -11.48 6.12
N ALA A 415 7.16 -12.09 6.51
CA ALA A 415 7.54 -12.22 7.91
C ALA A 415 7.86 -10.86 8.55
N GLY A 416 7.44 -10.68 9.79
CA GLY A 416 7.71 -9.50 10.60
C GLY A 416 7.14 -9.64 11.99
N VAL A 417 7.64 -8.85 12.91
CA VAL A 417 7.13 -8.70 14.27
C VAL A 417 7.08 -7.22 14.63
N LEU A 418 6.20 -6.84 15.54
CA LEU A 418 6.18 -5.52 16.16
C LEU A 418 6.73 -5.58 17.58
N ASP A 419 7.39 -4.51 17.95
CA ASP A 419 7.76 -4.22 19.34
C ASP A 419 7.83 -2.69 19.50
N ASP A 420 6.64 -2.07 19.44
CA ASP A 420 6.46 -0.63 19.35
C ASP A 420 6.80 0.04 20.69
N THR A 421 7.57 1.13 20.61
CA THR A 421 7.87 2.04 21.72
C THR A 421 8.45 3.34 21.17
N VAL A 422 8.28 4.43 21.92
CA VAL A 422 8.90 5.71 21.54
C VAL A 422 10.42 5.59 21.49
N LEU A 423 11.05 6.42 20.65
CA LEU A 423 12.50 6.35 20.41
C LEU A 423 13.31 6.45 21.71
N ALA A 424 12.89 7.28 22.66
CA ALA A 424 13.59 7.48 23.93
C ALA A 424 13.68 6.19 24.78
N ASP A 425 12.68 5.30 24.67
CA ASP A 425 12.58 4.05 25.43
C ASP A 425 12.98 2.82 24.61
N LEU A 426 13.39 3.00 23.34
CA LEU A 426 13.78 1.89 22.48
C LEU A 426 15.15 1.34 22.90
N THR A 427 15.20 0.04 23.20
CA THR A 427 16.46 -0.64 23.55
C THR A 427 17.06 -1.39 22.35
N ALA A 428 18.34 -1.69 22.41
CA ALA A 428 19.02 -2.46 21.37
C ALA A 428 18.37 -3.85 21.17
N GLU A 429 17.93 -4.51 22.25
CA GLU A 429 17.27 -5.81 22.16
C GLU A 429 15.93 -5.75 21.44
N ARG A 430 15.13 -4.69 21.69
CA ARG A 430 13.87 -4.45 20.99
C ARG A 430 14.09 -4.12 19.53
N LEU A 431 15.15 -3.36 19.23
CA LEU A 431 15.56 -3.06 17.87
C LEU A 431 15.91 -4.37 17.13
N GLU A 432 16.82 -5.17 17.65
CA GLU A 432 17.27 -6.40 17.02
C GLU A 432 16.16 -7.44 16.85
N LYS A 433 15.27 -7.57 17.81
CA LYS A 433 14.10 -8.45 17.72
C LYS A 433 13.25 -8.19 16.49
N VAL A 434 13.11 -6.91 16.11
CA VAL A 434 12.32 -6.49 14.94
C VAL A 434 13.14 -6.54 13.66
N LEU A 435 14.42 -6.22 13.72
CA LEU A 435 15.32 -6.24 12.55
C LEU A 435 15.54 -7.66 12.03
N ARG A 436 15.78 -8.63 12.90
CA ARG A 436 16.12 -10.00 12.52
C ARG A 436 15.17 -10.62 11.47
N PRO A 437 13.83 -10.64 11.64
CA PRO A 437 12.95 -11.19 10.61
C PRO A 437 12.83 -10.31 9.37
N LYS A 438 13.31 -9.07 9.37
CA LYS A 438 13.24 -8.13 8.23
C LYS A 438 14.59 -8.06 7.50
N VAL A 439 15.66 -7.78 8.22
CA VAL A 439 17.00 -7.59 7.65
C VAL A 439 17.64 -8.92 7.30
N ASP A 440 17.88 -9.78 8.31
CA ASP A 440 18.62 -11.04 8.12
C ASP A 440 17.87 -12.00 7.19
N ALA A 441 16.56 -12.16 7.41
CA ALA A 441 15.76 -13.06 6.58
C ALA A 441 15.67 -12.60 5.12
N ALA A 442 15.45 -11.31 4.88
CA ALA A 442 15.34 -10.79 3.52
C ALA A 442 16.69 -10.83 2.78
N TRP A 443 17.80 -10.55 3.50
CA TRP A 443 19.13 -10.65 2.93
C TRP A 443 19.51 -12.10 2.62
N ASN A 444 19.23 -13.04 3.51
CA ASN A 444 19.43 -14.47 3.24
C ASN A 444 18.62 -14.95 2.04
N LEU A 445 17.35 -14.53 1.92
CA LEU A 445 16.52 -14.83 0.75
C LEU A 445 17.14 -14.26 -0.52
N HIS A 446 17.63 -13.00 -0.47
CA HIS A 446 18.33 -12.40 -1.62
C HIS A 446 19.56 -13.21 -2.02
N GLU A 447 20.49 -13.42 -1.09
CA GLU A 447 21.76 -14.07 -1.37
C GLU A 447 21.61 -15.52 -1.85
N LEU A 448 20.69 -16.28 -1.25
CA LEU A 448 20.47 -17.69 -1.60
C LEU A 448 19.62 -17.89 -2.87
N THR A 449 18.97 -16.83 -3.37
CA THR A 449 18.12 -16.95 -4.56
C THR A 449 18.49 -16.01 -5.71
N LYS A 450 19.59 -15.28 -5.60
CA LYS A 450 20.01 -14.32 -6.65
C LYS A 450 20.38 -14.98 -7.98
N ASP A 451 20.81 -16.24 -7.94
CA ASP A 451 21.19 -17.03 -9.11
C ASP A 451 20.04 -17.93 -9.61
N HIS A 452 18.85 -17.86 -9.00
CA HIS A 452 17.65 -18.57 -9.47
C HIS A 452 16.94 -17.74 -10.53
N ASP A 453 16.29 -18.40 -11.48
CA ASP A 453 15.44 -17.76 -12.48
C ASP A 453 14.08 -17.39 -11.88
N LEU A 454 14.08 -16.37 -11.01
CA LEU A 454 12.87 -15.91 -10.36
C LEU A 454 12.06 -14.98 -11.28
N GLU A 455 10.76 -15.21 -11.34
CA GLU A 455 9.80 -14.30 -11.96
C GLU A 455 9.36 -13.18 -11.00
N ALA A 456 9.42 -13.44 -9.68
CA ALA A 456 9.04 -12.45 -8.67
C ALA A 456 9.85 -12.58 -7.37
N PHE A 457 10.19 -11.43 -6.79
CA PHE A 457 10.72 -11.31 -5.43
C PHE A 457 9.99 -10.14 -4.75
N VAL A 458 9.03 -10.48 -3.88
CA VAL A 458 8.13 -9.50 -3.27
C VAL A 458 8.43 -9.36 -1.78
N LEU A 459 8.61 -8.13 -1.33
CA LEU A 459 8.87 -7.79 0.06
C LEU A 459 7.67 -7.05 0.66
N TYR A 460 7.14 -7.54 1.77
CA TYR A 460 6.08 -6.84 2.52
C TYR A 460 6.71 -5.86 3.49
N SER A 461 6.83 -4.63 3.06
CA SER A 461 7.26 -3.46 3.81
C SER A 461 6.07 -2.75 4.47
N SER A 462 6.25 -1.56 4.98
CA SER A 462 5.22 -0.75 5.61
C SER A 462 5.38 0.73 5.29
N ILE A 463 4.26 1.42 5.14
CA ILE A 463 4.23 2.88 5.00
C ILE A 463 4.90 3.60 6.18
N ALA A 464 4.99 2.95 7.35
CA ALA A 464 5.70 3.47 8.51
C ALA A 464 7.17 3.82 8.20
N GLY A 465 7.85 3.06 7.32
CA GLY A 465 9.20 3.36 6.85
C GLY A 465 9.25 4.61 5.96
N LEU A 466 8.20 4.90 5.21
CA LEU A 466 8.17 6.02 4.27
C LEU A 466 7.78 7.35 4.93
N ILE A 467 6.86 7.33 5.91
CA ILE A 467 6.33 8.55 6.54
C ILE A 467 6.81 8.78 7.97
N GLY A 468 7.44 7.78 8.62
CA GLY A 468 7.90 7.86 10.00
C GLY A 468 6.73 7.83 11.02
N ASN A 469 6.23 6.65 11.38
CA ASN A 469 5.17 6.52 12.37
C ASN A 469 5.72 6.50 13.79
N ALA A 470 5.35 7.47 14.64
CA ALA A 470 5.82 7.55 16.03
C ALA A 470 5.61 6.23 16.79
N GLY A 471 6.60 5.83 17.58
CA GLY A 471 6.63 4.56 18.32
C GLY A 471 7.11 3.35 17.51
N GLN A 472 7.49 3.51 16.23
CA GLN A 472 7.85 2.40 15.34
C GLN A 472 9.25 2.52 14.73
N ALA A 473 10.22 3.10 15.42
CA ALA A 473 11.55 3.36 14.88
C ALA A 473 12.28 2.08 14.43
N ASN A 474 12.21 1.00 15.24
CA ASN A 474 12.74 -0.31 14.89
C ASN A 474 12.04 -0.93 13.66
N TYR A 475 10.71 -0.82 13.62
CA TYR A 475 9.91 -1.36 12.52
C TYR A 475 10.11 -0.58 11.23
N ALA A 476 10.17 0.74 11.31
CA ALA A 476 10.46 1.62 10.18
C ALA A 476 11.85 1.35 9.58
N ALA A 477 12.88 1.16 10.44
CA ALA A 477 14.24 0.81 10.01
C ALA A 477 14.28 -0.49 9.19
N GLY A 478 13.64 -1.56 9.69
CA GLY A 478 13.59 -2.83 8.98
C GLY A 478 12.82 -2.73 7.65
N ASN A 479 11.78 -1.90 7.57
CA ASN A 479 11.00 -1.75 6.35
C ASN A 479 11.73 -0.90 5.29
N THR A 480 12.45 0.16 5.66
CA THR A 480 13.28 0.90 4.71
C THR A 480 14.47 0.08 4.20
N PHE A 481 15.01 -0.82 5.01
CA PHE A 481 15.97 -1.82 4.52
C PHE A 481 15.36 -2.69 3.41
N LEU A 482 14.12 -3.20 3.59
CA LEU A 482 13.42 -3.97 2.55
C LEU A 482 13.20 -3.14 1.27
N ASP A 483 12.82 -1.88 1.40
CA ASP A 483 12.60 -0.98 0.27
C ASP A 483 13.89 -0.79 -0.53
N ALA A 484 15.01 -0.54 0.15
CA ALA A 484 16.31 -0.41 -0.49
C ALA A 484 16.81 -1.75 -1.07
N LEU A 485 16.54 -2.89 -0.43
CA LEU A 485 16.88 -4.19 -0.98
C LEU A 485 16.14 -4.46 -2.30
N ALA A 486 14.89 -4.04 -2.43
CA ALA A 486 14.16 -4.14 -3.70
C ALA A 486 14.81 -3.28 -4.78
N GLN A 487 15.20 -2.05 -4.46
CA GLN A 487 15.94 -1.17 -5.39
C GLN A 487 17.31 -1.74 -5.75
N HIS A 488 18.05 -2.25 -4.77
CA HIS A 488 19.35 -2.90 -4.97
C HIS A 488 19.24 -4.09 -5.92
N ARG A 489 18.26 -4.99 -5.72
CA ARG A 489 18.01 -6.12 -6.64
C ARG A 489 17.71 -5.64 -8.06
N ARG A 490 16.86 -4.63 -8.21
CA ARG A 490 16.52 -4.05 -9.53
C ARG A 490 17.76 -3.46 -10.22
N ALA A 491 18.64 -2.78 -9.48
CA ALA A 491 19.89 -2.26 -10.02
C ALA A 491 20.84 -3.38 -10.48
N LEU A 492 20.73 -4.59 -9.91
CA LEU A 492 21.44 -5.80 -10.36
C LEU A 492 20.73 -6.52 -11.53
N GLY A 493 19.60 -6.01 -12.05
CA GLY A 493 18.80 -6.66 -13.08
C GLY A 493 17.94 -7.81 -12.58
N LEU A 494 17.78 -7.97 -11.26
CA LEU A 494 16.99 -9.02 -10.64
C LEU A 494 15.56 -8.54 -10.36
N PRO A 495 14.53 -9.41 -10.48
CA PRO A 495 13.17 -9.04 -10.15
C PRO A 495 13.05 -8.69 -8.67
N ALA A 496 12.40 -7.57 -8.35
CA ALA A 496 12.01 -7.23 -7.00
C ALA A 496 10.93 -6.14 -6.97
N VAL A 497 10.06 -6.20 -5.98
CA VAL A 497 9.15 -5.13 -5.58
C VAL A 497 8.97 -5.14 -4.07
N SER A 498 9.09 -3.98 -3.44
CA SER A 498 8.72 -3.77 -2.04
C SER A 498 7.38 -3.07 -1.98
N LEU A 499 6.44 -3.67 -1.22
CA LEU A 499 5.11 -3.14 -0.99
C LEU A 499 5.05 -2.56 0.42
N ALA A 500 5.16 -1.25 0.53
CA ALA A 500 4.99 -0.52 1.78
C ALA A 500 3.50 -0.39 2.10
N TRP A 501 2.98 -1.40 2.80
CA TRP A 501 1.56 -1.54 3.12
C TRP A 501 1.09 -0.47 4.10
N GLY A 502 -0.08 0.08 3.81
CA GLY A 502 -0.88 0.85 4.76
C GLY A 502 -1.59 -0.05 5.79
N LEU A 503 -2.58 0.52 6.47
CA LEU A 503 -3.35 -0.18 7.51
C LEU A 503 -4.29 -1.22 6.88
N TRP A 504 -4.19 -2.49 7.32
CA TRP A 504 -5.13 -3.54 6.94
C TRP A 504 -6.34 -3.55 7.88
N ALA A 505 -7.56 -3.67 7.31
CA ALA A 505 -8.82 -3.67 8.06
C ALA A 505 -9.02 -4.94 8.91
N GLN A 506 -8.47 -6.07 8.46
CA GLN A 506 -8.51 -7.31 9.25
C GLN A 506 -7.44 -7.30 10.33
N ALA A 507 -7.84 -7.68 11.55
CA ALA A 507 -6.91 -7.84 12.66
C ALA A 507 -5.83 -8.87 12.30
N SER A 508 -4.61 -8.41 12.05
CA SER A 508 -3.42 -9.24 12.07
C SER A 508 -2.83 -9.23 13.48
N THR A 509 -1.88 -10.12 13.78
CA THR A 509 -1.04 -9.99 14.99
C THR A 509 -0.34 -8.63 15.05
N ILE A 510 -0.21 -7.98 13.90
CA ILE A 510 0.38 -6.65 13.72
C ILE A 510 -0.67 -5.55 13.95
N SER A 511 -1.85 -5.61 13.30
CA SER A 511 -2.90 -4.57 13.43
C SER A 511 -3.88 -4.82 14.58
N GLY A 512 -3.96 -6.02 15.12
CA GLY A 512 -4.86 -6.37 16.23
C GLY A 512 -4.44 -5.79 17.60
N GLN A 513 -3.26 -5.17 17.69
CA GLN A 513 -2.80 -4.43 18.87
C GLN A 513 -3.17 -2.94 18.82
N LEU A 514 -3.63 -2.44 17.66
CA LEU A 514 -4.05 -1.04 17.52
C LEU A 514 -5.38 -0.82 18.26
N ASP A 515 -5.38 0.13 19.17
CA ASP A 515 -6.58 0.56 19.86
C ASP A 515 -7.37 1.61 19.02
N GLN A 516 -8.54 2.03 19.51
CA GLN A 516 -9.35 3.07 18.85
C GLN A 516 -8.62 4.43 18.75
N THR A 517 -7.66 4.68 19.63
CA THR A 517 -6.88 5.93 19.65
C THR A 517 -5.88 5.92 18.50
N ASP A 518 -5.21 4.78 18.29
CA ASP A 518 -4.28 4.58 17.16
C ASP A 518 -5.00 4.70 15.82
N LEU A 519 -6.16 4.05 15.68
CA LEU A 519 -6.98 4.15 14.47
C LEU A 519 -7.42 5.59 14.17
N ARG A 520 -7.79 6.36 15.21
CA ARG A 520 -8.12 7.79 15.06
C ARG A 520 -6.90 8.64 14.69
N ARG A 521 -5.72 8.30 15.22
CA ARG A 521 -4.45 8.97 14.86
C ARG A 521 -4.12 8.73 13.39
N LEU A 522 -4.18 7.47 12.93
CA LEU A 522 -3.95 7.12 11.53
C LEU A 522 -4.97 7.76 10.58
N ALA A 523 -6.25 7.80 10.97
CA ALA A 523 -7.28 8.49 10.19
C ALA A 523 -7.03 10.01 10.08
N ARG A 524 -6.50 10.66 11.14
CA ARG A 524 -6.07 12.06 11.06
C ARG A 524 -4.91 12.25 10.09
N LEU A 525 -4.02 11.28 9.98
CA LEU A 525 -2.95 11.26 8.96
C LEU A 525 -3.47 10.90 7.55
N GLY A 526 -4.79 10.83 7.36
CA GLY A 526 -5.40 10.47 6.09
C GLY A 526 -5.25 9.01 5.69
N LEU A 527 -4.79 8.13 6.59
CA LEU A 527 -4.64 6.70 6.32
C LEU A 527 -5.95 5.97 6.60
N LEU A 528 -6.51 5.33 5.56
CA LEU A 528 -7.73 4.54 5.64
C LEU A 528 -7.42 3.04 5.62
N PRO A 529 -8.22 2.21 6.33
CA PRO A 529 -8.03 0.76 6.30
C PRO A 529 -8.24 0.16 4.91
N LEU A 530 -7.38 -0.81 4.53
CA LEU A 530 -7.47 -1.65 3.34
C LEU A 530 -8.21 -2.95 3.69
N SER A 531 -9.23 -3.33 2.92
CA SER A 531 -9.75 -4.68 2.98
C SER A 531 -8.74 -5.69 2.40
N SER A 532 -8.86 -6.97 2.77
CA SER A 532 -7.99 -8.00 2.17
C SER A 532 -8.17 -8.12 0.66
N ALA A 533 -9.37 -7.90 0.14
CA ALA A 533 -9.64 -7.89 -1.29
C ALA A 533 -8.91 -6.72 -1.97
N ASP A 534 -9.10 -5.47 -1.47
CA ASP A 534 -8.39 -4.31 -2.01
C ASP A 534 -6.86 -4.50 -1.98
N ALA A 535 -6.33 -5.09 -0.89
CA ALA A 535 -4.90 -5.32 -0.76
C ALA A 535 -4.38 -6.35 -1.80
N MET A 536 -5.13 -7.40 -2.08
CA MET A 536 -4.76 -8.37 -3.12
C MET A 536 -4.87 -7.78 -4.52
N ASP A 537 -5.85 -6.92 -4.77
CA ASP A 537 -5.93 -6.17 -6.04
C ASP A 537 -4.71 -5.24 -6.23
N LEU A 538 -4.22 -4.60 -5.16
CA LEU A 538 -2.99 -3.80 -5.18
C LEU A 538 -1.75 -4.68 -5.40
N PHE A 539 -1.69 -5.85 -4.78
CA PHE A 539 -0.62 -6.84 -5.01
C PHE A 539 -0.53 -7.24 -6.48
N ASP A 540 -1.66 -7.53 -7.10
CA ASP A 540 -1.74 -7.92 -8.52
C ASP A 540 -1.41 -6.77 -9.48
N ALA A 541 -1.71 -5.53 -9.08
CA ALA A 541 -1.43 -4.35 -9.89
C ALA A 541 0.03 -3.87 -9.79
N ALA A 542 0.71 -4.15 -8.69
CA ALA A 542 2.04 -3.63 -8.38
C ALA A 542 3.11 -3.96 -9.44
N PRO A 543 3.22 -5.21 -9.97
CA PRO A 543 4.23 -5.53 -10.99
C PRO A 543 4.09 -4.71 -12.27
N ALA A 544 2.86 -4.31 -12.63
CA ALA A 544 2.59 -3.54 -13.85
C ALA A 544 3.02 -2.06 -13.76
N THR A 545 3.46 -1.58 -12.61
CA THR A 545 3.91 -0.19 -12.44
C THR A 545 5.38 0.00 -12.81
N GLY A 546 6.17 -1.07 -12.86
CA GLY A 546 7.62 -1.00 -13.07
C GLY A 546 8.41 -0.47 -11.87
N GLU A 547 7.78 -0.03 -10.80
CA GLU A 547 8.43 0.56 -9.63
C GLU A 547 9.02 -0.51 -8.70
N ALA A 548 10.19 -0.22 -8.12
CA ALA A 548 10.82 -1.11 -7.13
C ALA A 548 10.18 -0.98 -5.74
N VAL A 549 9.66 0.19 -5.40
CA VAL A 549 9.05 0.51 -4.11
C VAL A 549 7.71 1.19 -4.31
N LEU A 550 6.68 0.64 -3.70
CA LEU A 550 5.31 1.13 -3.80
C LEU A 550 4.69 1.28 -2.42
N ALA A 551 4.12 2.45 -2.12
CA ALA A 551 3.18 2.57 -1.02
C ALA A 551 1.82 2.04 -1.46
N ALA A 552 1.41 0.92 -0.87
CA ALA A 552 0.14 0.25 -1.13
C ALA A 552 -0.85 0.59 0.00
N THR A 553 -1.64 1.66 -0.18
CA THR A 553 -2.45 2.24 0.90
C THR A 553 -3.66 2.99 0.37
N ARG A 554 -4.69 3.13 1.21
CA ARG A 554 -5.81 4.04 0.94
C ARG A 554 -5.59 5.36 1.67
N LEU A 555 -5.61 6.46 0.89
CA LEU A 555 -5.43 7.81 1.42
C LEU A 555 -6.70 8.64 1.27
N ASP A 556 -7.09 9.34 2.34
CA ASP A 556 -8.06 10.43 2.28
C ASP A 556 -7.34 11.72 1.85
N LEU A 557 -7.22 11.90 0.54
CA LEU A 557 -6.57 13.07 -0.05
C LEU A 557 -7.29 14.38 0.32
N GLY A 558 -8.60 14.32 0.64
CA GLY A 558 -9.36 15.49 1.10
C GLY A 558 -8.90 15.96 2.48
N THR A 559 -8.68 15.04 3.40
CA THR A 559 -8.14 15.32 4.74
C THR A 559 -6.70 15.81 4.66
N LEU A 560 -5.84 15.16 3.87
CA LEU A 560 -4.45 15.56 3.68
C LEU A 560 -4.29 16.99 3.14
N ARG A 561 -5.07 17.34 2.10
CA ARG A 561 -5.07 18.72 1.54
C ARG A 561 -5.48 19.79 2.55
N LYS A 562 -6.45 19.50 3.42
CA LYS A 562 -6.89 20.43 4.46
C LYS A 562 -5.83 20.69 5.52
N GLN A 563 -4.91 19.73 5.72
CA GLN A 563 -3.82 19.83 6.69
C GLN A 563 -2.55 20.47 6.09
N GLY A 564 -2.58 20.90 4.84
CA GLY A 564 -1.40 21.46 4.16
C GLY A 564 -0.31 20.44 3.86
N ALA A 565 -0.64 19.15 3.90
CA ALA A 565 0.27 18.10 3.45
C ALA A 565 0.42 18.18 1.93
N HIS A 566 1.59 18.52 1.48
CA HIS A 566 1.96 18.63 0.06
C HIS A 566 2.65 17.36 -0.45
#